data_bfedc8da37d7cb3dee96f5d51a4f1514
#
_entry.id   bfedc8da37d7cb3dee96f5d51a4f1514
#
_cell.length_a   1.000
_cell.length_b   1.000
_cell.length_c   1.000
_cell.angle_alpha   90.00
_cell.angle_beta   90.00
_cell.angle_gamma   90.00
#
_symmetry.space_group_name_H-M   'P 1'
#
loop_
_entity.id
_entity.type
_entity.pdbx_description
1 polymer ?
#
loop_
_entity_poly.entity_id
_entity_poly.type
_entity_poly.pdbx_seq_one_letter_code
_entity_poly.pdbx_strand_id
1 'polypeptide(L)'
;MRPPGPHPPDGLVPGDPRGAGPPPVNPPRPERRAFHPGDGRPPGRRRTAAGPGPDHGEAHPVTTTETDWDALVTTALLGTDRRPRATAAELLDAAARHTLRRRAGLRPGPAAVPPEPAPHDPRPALPEAARRRLDGLLAGRGATPAAGRRGTAPDLAELLPQWLALAAERGYKAPPAALPALLDAARARTDLRPRALAFAGPRGVWLARLNPEWRFALRGGAGGSLPDPGDEEAVRKLWEEGLFAERVALLGAVRAKDPAAARALLATTWSGERAEDRLMFLDSLRAGLSAADEEFLEAALADRSRNVRATAAELLSALPGSAFAGRMAARALTCVGLDRTASVPTVVVEAPHECDEDMRRDGVAAVPPAGRGERSWWLGQLVEAAPLACWPGRFGGRTPEEIVALPVADDWQPELHAAWCRAAVRQRDAAWSRALLGAPSTPPATGPGTSSLAERAQLLSQLDPAERAGWVAAFVAAHGLSEAFQLLGVCAVPWAEPLGEAVIDALDIARDAGSYPWSFSGVMGLAERCLSPTAARPLASLAAAAPEAEDASPGAGAYWSEAFQRLVATLDLRARMHAELDGPPAGATALPTG
;
A
#
# COMPACT_ATOMS: atom_id res chain seq x y z
N MET A 1 -25.09 -68.99 1.92
CA MET A 1 -23.65 -69.22 2.08
C MET A 1 -22.90 -67.95 1.97
N ARG A 2 -22.45 -67.44 3.09
CA ARG A 2 -21.64 -66.18 3.22
C ARG A 2 -20.20 -66.62 3.50
N PRO A 3 -19.16 -66.08 2.87
CA PRO A 3 -17.78 -66.39 3.25
C PRO A 3 -17.37 -65.56 4.46
N PRO A 4 -16.42 -66.01 5.31
CA PRO A 4 -16.01 -65.36 6.54
C PRO A 4 -14.99 -64.23 6.26
N GLY A 5 -15.05 -63.15 7.08
CA GLY A 5 -14.11 -62.02 7.08
C GLY A 5 -12.83 -62.35 7.85
N PRO A 6 -11.73 -61.63 7.58
CA PRO A 6 -10.45 -61.86 8.24
C PRO A 6 -10.36 -61.22 9.62
N HIS A 7 -9.67 -61.93 10.55
CA HIS A 7 -9.32 -61.51 11.90
C HIS A 7 -8.26 -60.39 11.94
N PRO A 8 -8.26 -59.52 12.98
CA PRO A 8 -7.19 -58.58 13.21
C PRO A 8 -5.99 -59.22 13.93
N PRO A 9 -4.77 -58.73 13.75
CA PRO A 9 -3.63 -59.21 14.53
C PRO A 9 -3.53 -58.50 15.88
N ASP A 10 -3.30 -59.28 16.93
CA ASP A 10 -2.91 -58.90 18.27
C ASP A 10 -1.50 -58.28 18.32
N GLY A 11 -1.27 -57.36 19.25
CA GLY A 11 0.08 -57.01 19.67
C GLY A 11 0.32 -55.54 19.99
N LEU A 12 -0.31 -54.98 21.02
CA LEU A 12 0.13 -53.73 21.64
C LEU A 12 0.92 -54.03 22.91
N VAL A 13 2.23 -53.74 22.90
CA VAL A 13 3.11 -53.65 24.06
C VAL A 13 3.18 -52.17 24.47
N PRO A 14 3.02 -51.81 25.77
CA PRO A 14 3.06 -50.43 26.20
C PRO A 14 4.51 -49.94 26.29
N GLY A 15 4.80 -48.88 25.53
CA GLY A 15 6.07 -48.14 25.55
C GLY A 15 6.08 -47.03 26.58
N ASP A 16 7.17 -47.00 27.33
CA ASP A 16 7.61 -46.13 28.42
C ASP A 16 7.50 -44.60 28.12
N PRO A 17 6.98 -43.78 29.01
CA PRO A 17 6.90 -42.31 28.83
C PRO A 17 8.14 -41.60 29.36
N ARG A 18 9.24 -41.55 28.61
CA ARG A 18 10.40 -40.72 28.91
C ARG A 18 10.98 -40.13 27.62
N GLY A 19 10.66 -38.90 27.36
CA GLY A 19 11.23 -38.17 26.24
C GLY A 19 10.60 -36.82 25.96
N ALA A 20 10.28 -36.01 26.99
CA ALA A 20 9.99 -34.60 26.80
C ALA A 20 11.31 -33.84 26.70
N GLY A 21 11.66 -33.42 25.49
CA GLY A 21 12.74 -32.49 25.26
C GLY A 21 12.40 -31.09 25.79
N PRO A 22 13.39 -30.30 26.20
CA PRO A 22 13.16 -28.96 26.77
C PRO A 22 12.59 -27.97 25.73
N PRO A 23 11.79 -26.98 26.17
CA PRO A 23 11.25 -25.96 25.28
C PRO A 23 12.37 -25.05 24.74
N PRO A 24 12.16 -24.40 23.57
CA PRO A 24 13.16 -23.53 22.97
C PRO A 24 13.42 -22.30 23.87
N VAL A 25 14.71 -22.13 24.16
CA VAL A 25 15.23 -20.99 24.93
C VAL A 25 15.16 -19.73 24.06
N ASN A 26 14.38 -18.75 24.48
CA ASN A 26 14.39 -17.40 23.90
C ASN A 26 15.76 -16.74 24.16
N PRO A 27 16.34 -16.02 23.20
CA PRO A 27 17.53 -15.25 23.41
C PRO A 27 17.29 -14.10 24.40
N PRO A 28 18.29 -13.75 25.25
CA PRO A 28 18.14 -12.73 26.27
C PRO A 28 17.96 -11.34 25.62
N ARG A 29 17.01 -10.57 26.16
CA ARG A 29 16.86 -9.14 25.86
C ARG A 29 18.12 -8.40 26.30
N PRO A 30 18.61 -7.41 25.51
CA PRO A 30 19.73 -6.59 25.95
C PRO A 30 19.32 -5.75 27.16
N GLU A 31 20.07 -5.91 28.26
CA GLU A 31 19.96 -5.11 29.48
C GLU A 31 20.23 -3.63 29.16
N ARG A 32 19.31 -2.78 29.60
CA ARG A 32 19.52 -1.33 29.63
C ARG A 32 20.66 -1.02 30.60
N ARG A 33 21.83 -0.68 30.09
CA ARG A 33 22.91 -0.12 30.89
C ARG A 33 22.46 1.21 31.51
N ALA A 34 22.44 1.25 32.82
CA ALA A 34 22.32 2.48 33.59
C ALA A 34 23.56 3.35 33.32
N PHE A 35 23.31 4.58 32.88
CA PHE A 35 24.34 5.59 32.71
C PHE A 35 24.67 6.17 34.08
N HIS A 36 25.86 5.89 34.59
CA HIS A 36 26.47 6.66 35.69
C HIS A 36 27.22 7.85 35.11
N PRO A 37 27.04 9.06 35.61
CA PRO A 37 27.85 10.20 35.21
C PRO A 37 29.16 10.15 35.97
N GLY A 38 30.26 9.85 35.29
CA GLY A 38 31.61 9.93 35.78
C GLY A 38 32.24 11.28 35.44
N ASP A 39 32.82 11.89 36.45
CA ASP A 39 33.61 13.12 36.42
C ASP A 39 34.71 13.12 35.35
N GLY A 40 34.67 14.09 34.45
CA GLY A 40 35.73 14.39 33.49
C GLY A 40 36.03 15.88 33.44
N ARG A 41 36.93 16.36 34.32
CA ARG A 41 37.53 17.70 34.20
C ARG A 41 38.50 17.74 33.00
N PRO A 42 38.46 18.76 32.15
CA PRO A 42 39.56 19.08 31.23
C PRO A 42 40.59 20.02 31.89
N PRO A 43 41.88 19.94 31.46
CA PRO A 43 42.97 20.67 32.07
C PRO A 43 43.02 22.14 31.66
N GLY A 44 43.48 22.95 32.61
CA GLY A 44 43.55 24.39 32.54
C GLY A 44 44.44 24.94 31.44
N ARG A 45 44.01 26.04 30.85
CA ARG A 45 44.83 26.96 30.09
C ARG A 45 45.16 28.19 30.94
N ARG A 46 46.43 28.54 30.95
CA ARG A 46 47.09 29.63 31.68
C ARG A 46 46.48 31.00 31.30
N ARG A 47 46.25 31.78 32.35
CA ARG A 47 45.94 33.23 32.27
C ARG A 47 47.22 34.01 31.90
N THR A 48 47.13 34.87 30.92
CA THR A 48 48.02 36.04 30.78
C THR A 48 47.23 37.30 31.16
N ALA A 49 47.87 38.07 32.01
CA ALA A 49 47.32 39.32 32.54
C ALA A 49 47.49 40.49 31.53
N ALA A 50 46.47 41.33 31.37
CA ALA A 50 46.59 42.67 30.83
C ALA A 50 45.66 43.60 31.60
N GLY A 51 46.15 44.76 31.88
CA GLY A 51 45.75 45.69 32.88
C GLY A 51 44.48 46.55 32.59
N PRO A 52 44.18 47.56 33.47
CA PRO A 52 42.86 48.10 33.61
C PRO A 52 42.60 49.30 32.64
N GLY A 53 41.40 49.30 32.01
CA GLY A 53 40.84 50.46 31.28
C GLY A 53 39.48 50.83 31.88
N PRO A 54 38.96 52.04 31.65
CA PRO A 54 38.11 52.76 32.58
C PRO A 54 36.64 52.36 32.56
N ASP A 55 36.12 52.53 33.74
CA ASP A 55 34.74 52.47 34.24
C ASP A 55 33.70 53.15 33.33
N HIS A 56 32.81 52.34 32.74
CA HIS A 56 31.50 52.74 32.30
C HIS A 56 30.45 51.80 32.91
N GLY A 57 29.68 52.32 33.84
CA GLY A 57 28.66 51.60 34.56
C GLY A 57 27.61 51.01 33.64
N GLU A 58 27.73 49.74 33.34
CA GLU A 58 26.67 48.91 32.76
C GLU A 58 25.89 48.25 33.88
N ALA A 59 24.61 48.59 33.96
CA ALA A 59 23.65 47.91 34.80
C ALA A 59 23.62 46.44 34.41
N HIS A 60 24.12 45.55 35.27
CA HIS A 60 23.98 44.13 35.13
C HIS A 60 22.51 43.73 35.06
N PRO A 61 22.03 43.06 34.02
CA PRO A 61 20.71 42.45 34.08
C PRO A 61 20.74 41.34 35.15
N VAL A 62 19.97 41.54 36.22
CA VAL A 62 19.67 40.49 37.18
C VAL A 62 18.92 39.40 36.41
N THR A 63 19.63 38.34 36.03
CA THR A 63 19.01 37.10 35.52
C THR A 63 18.32 36.41 36.70
N THR A 64 17.13 36.90 37.05
CA THR A 64 16.16 36.13 37.84
C THR A 64 15.70 35.00 36.91
N THR A 65 16.10 33.79 37.24
CA THR A 65 15.54 32.56 36.68
C THR A 65 14.02 32.61 36.90
N GLU A 66 13.27 32.96 35.85
CA GLU A 66 11.81 33.02 35.92
C GLU A 66 11.28 31.61 36.16
N THR A 67 10.68 31.38 37.30
CA THR A 67 10.00 30.12 37.61
C THR A 67 8.76 30.05 36.72
N ASP A 68 8.70 29.08 35.86
CA ASP A 68 7.58 28.84 34.96
C ASP A 68 6.28 28.57 35.74
N TRP A 69 5.11 28.97 35.19
CA TRP A 69 3.79 28.77 35.82
C TRP A 69 3.53 27.31 36.16
N ASP A 70 3.89 26.37 35.32
CA ASP A 70 3.70 24.94 35.55
C ASP A 70 4.58 24.43 36.68
N ALA A 71 5.77 25.00 36.85
CA ALA A 71 6.64 24.72 37.99
C ALA A 71 6.06 25.28 39.31
N LEU A 72 5.39 26.45 39.28
CA LEU A 72 4.68 26.99 40.44
C LEU A 72 3.48 26.12 40.84
N VAL A 73 2.67 25.70 39.86
CA VAL A 73 1.54 24.79 40.07
C VAL A 73 2.02 23.46 40.66
N THR A 74 3.06 22.90 40.09
CA THR A 74 3.66 21.63 40.61
C THR A 74 4.17 21.79 42.06
N THR A 75 4.82 22.92 42.35
CA THR A 75 5.32 23.21 43.71
C THR A 75 4.17 23.42 44.70
N ALA A 76 3.08 24.08 44.27
CA ALA A 76 1.89 24.25 45.11
C ALA A 76 1.19 22.91 45.41
N LEU A 77 1.11 22.01 44.42
CA LEU A 77 0.47 20.68 44.59
C LEU A 77 1.32 19.74 45.44
N LEU A 78 2.64 19.79 45.35
CA LEU A 78 3.55 18.90 46.08
C LEU A 78 3.91 19.42 47.48
N GLY A 79 3.62 20.69 47.79
CA GLY A 79 3.99 21.37 49.02
C GLY A 79 5.44 21.88 49.01
N THR A 80 5.67 23.02 49.69
CA THR A 80 6.99 23.65 49.79
C THR A 80 7.99 22.86 50.67
N ASP A 81 7.50 22.02 51.58
CA ASP A 81 8.34 21.23 52.49
C ASP A 81 9.18 20.16 51.79
N ARG A 82 8.80 19.76 50.62
CA ARG A 82 9.52 18.77 49.80
C ARG A 82 10.55 19.35 48.83
N ARG A 83 10.65 20.69 48.73
CA ARG A 83 11.63 21.40 47.94
C ARG A 83 12.36 22.47 48.78
N PRO A 84 13.58 22.21 49.22
CA PRO A 84 14.30 23.06 50.20
C PRO A 84 14.74 24.44 49.67
N ARG A 85 14.26 24.86 48.48
CA ARG A 85 14.66 26.11 47.81
C ARG A 85 13.53 27.13 47.62
N ALA A 86 12.31 26.88 48.10
CA ALA A 86 11.23 27.85 47.98
C ALA A 86 10.37 27.82 49.24
N THR A 87 10.29 28.90 49.96
CA THR A 87 9.37 29.11 51.07
C THR A 87 7.94 29.32 50.55
N ALA A 88 6.93 29.07 51.39
CA ALA A 88 5.55 29.35 51.02
C ALA A 88 5.31 30.82 50.61
N ALA A 89 6.01 31.76 51.24
CA ALA A 89 5.95 33.16 50.92
C ALA A 89 6.50 33.47 49.52
N GLU A 90 7.63 32.86 49.13
CA GLU A 90 8.23 33.01 47.79
C GLU A 90 7.35 32.38 46.72
N LEU A 91 6.68 31.26 47.01
CA LEU A 91 5.72 30.67 46.09
C LEU A 91 4.53 31.58 45.82
N LEU A 92 3.95 32.15 46.88
CA LEU A 92 2.83 33.08 46.78
C LEU A 92 3.22 34.39 46.04
N ASP A 93 4.40 34.89 46.30
CA ASP A 93 4.93 36.09 45.67
C ASP A 93 5.20 35.86 44.18
N ALA A 94 5.75 34.71 43.81
CA ALA A 94 5.92 34.30 42.42
C ALA A 94 4.58 34.10 41.70
N ALA A 95 3.59 33.46 42.36
CA ALA A 95 2.25 33.31 41.83
C ALA A 95 1.52 34.64 41.62
N ALA A 96 1.68 35.59 42.56
CA ALA A 96 1.13 36.94 42.44
C ALA A 96 1.75 37.69 41.27
N ARG A 97 3.08 37.65 41.10
CA ARG A 97 3.78 38.24 39.96
C ARG A 97 3.33 37.64 38.63
N HIS A 98 3.20 36.34 38.53
CA HIS A 98 2.68 35.68 37.34
C HIS A 98 1.22 36.02 37.05
N THR A 99 0.38 36.13 38.07
CA THR A 99 -1.02 36.56 37.92
C THR A 99 -1.11 38.01 37.41
N LEU A 100 -0.30 38.92 37.97
CA LEU A 100 -0.21 40.30 37.50
C LEU A 100 0.24 40.37 36.06
N ARG A 101 1.28 39.63 35.68
CA ARG A 101 1.76 39.54 34.29
C ARG A 101 0.69 39.02 33.32
N ARG A 102 -0.05 37.98 33.72
CA ARG A 102 -1.17 37.45 32.93
C ARG A 102 -2.31 38.46 32.77
N ARG A 103 -2.64 39.19 33.83
CA ARG A 103 -3.71 40.21 33.82
C ARG A 103 -3.28 41.49 33.08
N ALA A 104 -2.01 41.90 33.19
CA ALA A 104 -1.45 43.03 32.47
C ALA A 104 -1.27 42.79 30.96
N GLY A 105 -1.40 41.57 30.53
CA GLY A 105 -1.02 41.13 29.18
C GLY A 105 0.50 41.04 29.04
N LEU A 106 0.96 40.08 28.29
CA LEU A 106 2.34 40.08 27.79
C LEU A 106 2.46 41.25 26.83
N ARG A 107 3.45 42.14 27.04
CA ARG A 107 3.77 43.12 25.99
C ARG A 107 4.04 42.38 24.71
N PRO A 108 3.37 42.73 23.60
CA PRO A 108 3.71 42.10 22.32
C PRO A 108 5.20 42.32 22.08
N GLY A 109 5.92 41.23 21.80
CA GLY A 109 7.28 41.36 21.27
C GLY A 109 7.27 42.14 19.98
N PRO A 110 8.46 42.54 19.45
CA PRO A 110 8.53 43.13 18.13
C PRO A 110 7.73 42.21 17.18
N ALA A 111 6.86 42.87 16.37
CA ALA A 111 5.99 42.14 15.45
C ALA A 111 6.86 41.23 14.56
N ALA A 112 6.70 39.92 14.68
CA ALA A 112 7.34 39.00 13.74
C ALA A 112 6.84 39.35 12.34
N VAL A 113 7.75 39.35 11.38
CA VAL A 113 7.37 39.51 9.96
C VAL A 113 6.36 38.42 9.64
N PRO A 114 5.14 38.76 9.20
CA PRO A 114 4.18 37.75 8.82
C PRO A 114 4.77 36.84 7.75
N PRO A 115 4.55 35.50 7.82
CA PRO A 115 4.99 34.64 6.75
C PRO A 115 4.30 35.02 5.43
N GLU A 116 4.97 34.82 4.31
CA GLU A 116 4.34 35.01 3.00
C GLU A 116 3.02 34.23 2.92
N PRO A 117 1.99 34.82 2.28
CA PRO A 117 0.71 34.14 2.10
C PRO A 117 0.88 32.80 1.37
N ALA A 118 0.03 31.83 1.70
CA ALA A 118 0.00 30.56 0.97
C ALA A 118 -0.32 30.80 -0.51
N PRO A 119 0.28 30.06 -1.44
CA PRO A 119 -0.05 30.13 -2.85
C PRO A 119 -1.55 29.94 -3.09
N HIS A 120 -2.07 30.61 -4.11
CA HIS A 120 -3.48 30.51 -4.48
C HIS A 120 -3.77 29.10 -5.00
N ASP A 121 -4.87 28.50 -4.51
CA ASP A 121 -5.39 27.22 -4.98
C ASP A 121 -6.66 27.49 -5.80
N PRO A 122 -6.63 27.29 -7.13
CA PRO A 122 -7.76 27.59 -8.02
C PRO A 122 -8.91 26.59 -7.92
N ARG A 123 -8.71 25.45 -7.25
CA ARG A 123 -9.75 24.42 -7.13
C ARG A 123 -11.00 24.96 -6.42
N PRO A 124 -12.20 24.43 -6.75
CA PRO A 124 -13.45 24.86 -6.13
C PRO A 124 -13.49 24.51 -4.64
N ALA A 125 -14.26 25.26 -3.89
CA ALA A 125 -14.57 24.96 -2.50
C ALA A 125 -15.59 23.82 -2.39
N LEU A 126 -15.53 23.06 -1.29
CA LEU A 126 -16.50 22.03 -0.99
C LEU A 126 -17.92 22.58 -0.87
N PRO A 127 -18.96 21.83 -1.32
CA PRO A 127 -20.34 22.07 -0.91
C PRO A 127 -20.48 22.07 0.61
N GLU A 128 -21.45 22.84 1.14
CA GLU A 128 -21.62 22.99 2.58
C GLU A 128 -21.93 21.67 3.30
N ALA A 129 -22.73 20.79 2.67
CA ALA A 129 -23.03 19.47 3.22
C ALA A 129 -21.78 18.59 3.30
N ALA A 130 -20.96 18.60 2.23
CA ALA A 130 -19.68 17.86 2.19
C ALA A 130 -18.67 18.40 3.21
N ARG A 131 -18.65 19.72 3.46
CA ARG A 131 -17.80 20.34 4.49
C ARG A 131 -18.17 19.82 5.88
N ARG A 132 -19.48 19.84 6.23
CA ARG A 132 -19.97 19.30 7.50
C ARG A 132 -19.67 17.80 7.66
N ARG A 133 -19.73 17.04 6.56
CA ARG A 133 -19.34 15.62 6.57
C ARG A 133 -17.87 15.46 6.89
N LEU A 134 -16.98 16.22 6.27
CA LEU A 134 -15.55 16.19 6.55
C LEU A 134 -15.26 16.49 8.02
N ASP A 135 -15.89 17.54 8.58
CA ASP A 135 -15.72 17.91 9.98
C ASP A 135 -16.13 16.76 10.91
N GLY A 136 -17.25 16.07 10.61
CA GLY A 136 -17.70 14.89 11.35
C GLY A 136 -16.72 13.70 11.24
N LEU A 137 -16.19 13.42 10.04
CA LEU A 137 -15.21 12.34 9.82
C LEU A 137 -13.89 12.61 10.55
N LEU A 138 -13.46 13.87 10.61
CA LEU A 138 -12.25 14.27 11.32
C LEU A 138 -12.44 14.27 12.85
N ALA A 139 -13.61 14.67 13.36
CA ALA A 139 -13.94 14.65 14.77
C ALA A 139 -14.09 13.22 15.34
N GLY A 140 -14.69 12.31 14.58
CA GLY A 140 -14.94 10.93 14.98
C GLY A 140 -13.68 10.09 15.24
N ARG A 141 -12.50 10.57 14.87
CA ARG A 141 -11.22 9.89 15.13
C ARG A 141 -10.82 9.82 16.60
N GLY A 142 -11.35 10.71 17.43
CA GLY A 142 -11.08 10.74 18.87
C GLY A 142 -11.92 9.78 19.69
N ALA A 143 -12.99 9.25 19.12
CA ALA A 143 -13.81 8.24 19.75
C ALA A 143 -13.12 6.88 19.56
N THR A 144 -12.33 6.46 20.54
CA THR A 144 -11.85 5.08 20.67
C THR A 144 -13.08 4.17 20.66
N PRO A 145 -13.20 3.20 19.73
CA PRO A 145 -14.24 2.19 19.86
C PRO A 145 -14.04 1.54 21.23
N ALA A 146 -15.03 1.60 22.09
CA ALA A 146 -15.01 0.87 23.35
C ALA A 146 -14.63 -0.58 23.03
N ALA A 147 -13.50 -1.04 23.57
CA ALA A 147 -12.92 -2.34 23.28
C ALA A 147 -14.00 -3.42 23.39
N GLY A 148 -14.31 -4.09 22.25
CA GLY A 148 -15.05 -5.34 22.23
C GLY A 148 -16.43 -5.35 21.55
N ARG A 149 -17.11 -4.23 21.32
CA ARG A 149 -18.39 -4.22 20.59
C ARG A 149 -18.35 -3.22 19.44
N ARG A 150 -18.18 -3.72 18.22
CA ARG A 150 -18.55 -2.98 17.01
C ARG A 150 -20.08 -2.97 16.97
N GLY A 151 -20.72 -1.90 17.43
CA GLY A 151 -22.15 -1.73 17.34
C GLY A 151 -22.62 -1.56 15.89
N THR A 152 -23.89 -1.19 15.69
CA THR A 152 -24.50 -0.97 14.38
C THR A 152 -24.03 0.32 13.67
N ALA A 153 -23.16 1.12 14.29
CA ALA A 153 -22.66 2.37 13.72
C ALA A 153 -21.51 2.13 12.73
N PRO A 154 -21.47 2.89 11.60
CA PRO A 154 -20.36 2.87 10.64
C PRO A 154 -19.03 3.28 11.28
N ASP A 155 -17.93 2.67 10.82
CA ASP A 155 -16.59 3.08 11.20
C ASP A 155 -16.15 4.32 10.41
N LEU A 156 -16.24 5.49 11.03
CA LEU A 156 -15.90 6.77 10.39
C LEU A 156 -14.41 6.86 10.04
N ALA A 157 -13.54 6.14 10.74
CA ALA A 157 -12.10 6.13 10.44
C ALA A 157 -11.80 5.42 9.11
N GLU A 158 -12.58 4.40 8.76
CA GLU A 158 -12.47 3.67 7.48
C GLU A 158 -13.16 4.41 6.31
N LEU A 159 -14.07 5.32 6.59
CA LEU A 159 -14.76 6.12 5.58
C LEU A 159 -13.97 7.35 5.14
N LEU A 160 -13.10 7.90 5.99
CA LEU A 160 -12.29 9.07 5.66
C LEU A 160 -11.41 8.88 4.42
N PRO A 161 -10.68 7.75 4.21
CA PRO A 161 -9.92 7.52 2.98
C PRO A 161 -10.78 7.53 1.71
N GLN A 162 -12.00 6.97 1.79
CA GLN A 162 -12.94 6.92 0.66
C GLN A 162 -13.48 8.31 0.35
N TRP A 163 -13.87 9.06 1.37
CA TRP A 163 -14.34 10.43 1.22
C TRP A 163 -13.26 11.33 0.59
N LEU A 164 -12.00 11.21 1.03
CA LEU A 164 -10.88 11.96 0.45
C LEU A 164 -10.63 11.59 -1.01
N ALA A 165 -10.78 10.33 -1.40
CA ALA A 165 -10.68 9.89 -2.79
C ALA A 165 -11.78 10.55 -3.65
N LEU A 166 -13.03 10.48 -3.20
CA LEU A 166 -14.17 11.08 -3.89
C LEU A 166 -14.04 12.60 -4.03
N ALA A 167 -13.57 13.29 -3.00
CA ALA A 167 -13.34 14.73 -3.05
C ALA A 167 -12.20 15.11 -4.02
N ALA A 168 -11.15 14.29 -4.10
CA ALA A 168 -10.04 14.47 -5.04
C ALA A 168 -10.46 14.23 -6.49
N GLU A 169 -11.25 13.20 -6.77
CA GLU A 169 -11.81 12.91 -8.10
C GLU A 169 -12.65 14.08 -8.64
N ARG A 170 -13.38 14.78 -7.75
CA ARG A 170 -14.17 15.97 -8.10
C ARG A 170 -13.37 17.27 -8.10
N GLY A 171 -12.08 17.20 -7.80
CA GLY A 171 -11.17 18.33 -7.86
C GLY A 171 -11.37 19.38 -6.76
N TYR A 172 -12.03 19.07 -5.65
CA TYR A 172 -12.23 20.01 -4.54
C TYR A 172 -10.94 20.28 -3.75
N LYS A 173 -10.86 21.48 -3.16
CA LYS A 173 -9.81 21.85 -2.19
C LYS A 173 -10.29 21.75 -0.75
N ALA A 174 -9.34 21.51 0.15
CA ALA A 174 -9.63 21.47 1.58
C ALA A 174 -10.04 22.84 2.13
N PRO A 175 -11.09 22.90 2.99
CA PRO A 175 -11.41 24.11 3.74
C PRO A 175 -10.25 24.48 4.67
N PRO A 176 -9.90 25.78 4.78
CA PRO A 176 -8.78 26.21 5.64
C PRO A 176 -8.93 25.75 7.09
N ALA A 177 -10.14 25.77 7.64
CA ALA A 177 -10.43 25.36 9.01
C ALA A 177 -10.18 23.87 9.25
N ALA A 178 -10.36 23.01 8.24
CA ALA A 178 -10.18 21.56 8.35
C ALA A 178 -8.71 21.12 8.21
N LEU A 179 -7.83 21.98 7.65
CA LEU A 179 -6.43 21.62 7.36
C LEU A 179 -5.64 21.11 8.57
N PRO A 180 -5.69 21.74 9.76
CA PRO A 180 -4.95 21.22 10.92
C PRO A 180 -5.37 19.80 11.29
N ALA A 181 -6.67 19.54 11.42
CA ALA A 181 -7.19 18.23 11.75
C ALA A 181 -6.89 17.17 10.66
N LEU A 182 -6.90 17.56 9.38
CA LEU A 182 -6.54 16.72 8.25
C LEU A 182 -5.06 16.35 8.27
N LEU A 183 -4.17 17.30 8.53
CA LEU A 183 -2.72 17.06 8.62
C LEU A 183 -2.37 16.20 9.83
N ASP A 184 -3.05 16.39 10.97
CA ASP A 184 -2.90 15.51 12.14
C ASP A 184 -3.40 14.09 11.85
N ALA A 185 -4.47 13.95 11.05
CA ALA A 185 -4.92 12.66 10.57
C ALA A 185 -3.85 11.95 9.74
N ALA A 186 -3.28 12.66 8.78
CA ALA A 186 -2.25 12.16 7.90
C ALA A 186 -0.92 11.88 8.63
N ARG A 187 -0.64 12.61 9.74
CA ARG A 187 0.48 12.31 10.63
C ARG A 187 0.31 10.98 11.33
N ALA A 188 -0.88 10.73 11.87
CA ALA A 188 -1.20 9.53 12.61
C ALA A 188 -1.33 8.27 11.73
N ARG A 189 -1.84 8.44 10.49
CA ARG A 189 -2.11 7.35 9.54
C ARG A 189 -1.37 7.59 8.23
N THR A 190 -0.34 6.78 7.96
CA THR A 190 0.51 6.93 6.77
C THR A 190 -0.24 6.64 5.45
N ASP A 191 -1.23 5.75 5.49
CA ASP A 191 -2.10 5.40 4.35
C ASP A 191 -2.97 6.58 3.86
N LEU A 192 -3.29 7.52 4.75
CA LEU A 192 -4.04 8.73 4.38
C LEU A 192 -3.18 9.79 3.68
N ARG A 193 -1.85 9.78 3.88
CA ARG A 193 -0.96 10.87 3.47
C ARG A 193 -1.12 11.29 2.00
N PRO A 194 -1.08 10.37 1.02
CA PRO A 194 -1.17 10.78 -0.39
C PRO A 194 -2.46 11.56 -0.68
N ARG A 195 -3.61 11.03 -0.24
CA ARG A 195 -4.92 11.64 -0.49
C ARG A 195 -5.12 12.93 0.31
N ALA A 196 -4.72 12.93 1.58
CA ALA A 196 -4.83 14.09 2.44
C ALA A 196 -3.96 15.25 1.93
N LEU A 197 -2.74 14.99 1.46
CA LEU A 197 -1.85 16.01 0.90
C LEU A 197 -2.35 16.54 -0.45
N ALA A 198 -2.82 15.66 -1.33
CA ALA A 198 -3.44 16.06 -2.59
C ALA A 198 -4.65 16.97 -2.34
N PHE A 199 -5.51 16.64 -1.37
CA PHE A 199 -6.66 17.43 -0.99
C PHE A 199 -6.28 18.75 -0.30
N ALA A 200 -5.28 18.75 0.61
CA ALA A 200 -4.79 19.93 1.31
C ALA A 200 -4.12 20.96 0.36
N GLY A 201 -3.51 20.48 -0.72
CA GLY A 201 -2.90 21.30 -1.76
C GLY A 201 -1.79 22.24 -1.27
N PRO A 202 -1.54 23.36 -1.99
CA PRO A 202 -0.44 24.28 -1.67
C PRO A 202 -0.49 24.84 -0.27
N ARG A 203 -1.69 25.06 0.28
CA ARG A 203 -1.87 25.58 1.64
C ARG A 203 -1.46 24.57 2.71
N GLY A 204 -1.68 23.28 2.48
CA GLY A 204 -1.19 22.21 3.37
C GLY A 204 0.34 22.20 3.48
N VAL A 205 1.01 22.35 2.35
CA VAL A 205 2.48 22.47 2.27
C VAL A 205 2.98 23.73 2.97
N TRP A 206 2.32 24.87 2.75
CA TRP A 206 2.64 26.14 3.41
C TRP A 206 2.55 25.99 4.95
N LEU A 207 1.48 25.36 5.47
CA LEU A 207 1.34 25.07 6.89
C LEU A 207 2.45 24.14 7.41
N ALA A 208 2.87 23.16 6.62
CA ALA A 208 3.94 22.24 7.00
C ALA A 208 5.33 22.90 7.12
N ARG A 209 5.55 24.03 6.43
CA ARG A 209 6.75 24.88 6.63
C ARG A 209 6.73 25.62 7.95
N LEU A 210 5.54 25.97 8.44
CA LEU A 210 5.34 26.71 9.68
C LEU A 210 5.28 25.81 10.92
N ASN A 211 4.80 24.55 10.78
CA ASN A 211 4.66 23.62 11.88
C ASN A 211 5.56 22.39 11.69
N PRO A 212 6.58 22.20 12.57
CA PRO A 212 7.49 21.05 12.49
C PRO A 212 6.81 19.68 12.56
N GLU A 213 5.65 19.57 13.21
CA GLU A 213 4.89 18.33 13.36
C GLU A 213 4.38 17.80 12.00
N TRP A 214 4.21 18.67 11.02
CA TRP A 214 3.71 18.34 9.69
C TRP A 214 4.80 18.25 8.61
N ARG A 215 6.09 18.17 9.00
CA ARG A 215 7.22 18.07 8.06
C ARG A 215 7.12 16.88 7.10
N PHE A 216 6.37 15.83 7.44
CA PHE A 216 6.11 14.74 6.52
C PHE A 216 5.47 15.21 5.21
N ALA A 217 4.66 16.27 5.25
CA ALA A 217 4.02 16.84 4.06
C ALA A 217 5.03 17.49 3.09
N LEU A 218 6.21 17.84 3.58
CA LEU A 218 7.31 18.35 2.74
C LEU A 218 8.10 17.23 2.06
N ARG A 219 8.02 15.98 2.57
CA ARG A 219 8.79 14.83 2.08
C ARG A 219 8.00 13.91 1.16
N GLY A 220 6.68 13.92 1.24
CA GLY A 220 5.82 12.86 0.66
C GLY A 220 4.83 13.30 -0.39
N GLY A 221 4.92 14.49 -0.86
CA GLY A 221 3.96 14.96 -1.83
C GLY A 221 4.60 15.92 -2.84
N ALA A 222 3.96 16.08 -3.97
CA ALA A 222 4.13 17.17 -4.92
C ALA A 222 4.10 18.60 -4.31
N GLY A 223 4.63 18.76 -3.12
CA GLY A 223 4.56 19.94 -2.26
C GLY A 223 5.88 20.51 -1.79
N GLY A 224 7.00 19.83 -1.89
CA GLY A 224 8.25 20.47 -2.25
C GLY A 224 8.14 20.60 -3.75
N SER A 225 7.90 21.79 -4.23
CA SER A 225 7.57 22.06 -5.61
C SER A 225 8.57 21.36 -6.54
N LEU A 226 8.22 20.13 -6.98
CA LEU A 226 8.87 19.64 -8.19
C LEU A 226 8.65 20.73 -9.23
N PRO A 227 9.68 21.15 -9.95
CA PRO A 227 9.51 22.10 -11.03
C PRO A 227 8.46 21.57 -12.00
N ASP A 228 7.73 22.47 -12.65
CA ASP A 228 6.89 22.04 -13.77
C ASP A 228 7.79 21.26 -14.73
N PRO A 229 7.43 20.04 -15.13
CA PRO A 229 8.18 19.29 -16.12
C PRO A 229 8.45 20.06 -17.43
N GLY A 230 7.72 21.14 -17.69
CA GLY A 230 7.96 22.06 -18.81
C GLY A 230 9.00 23.16 -18.54
N ASP A 231 9.46 23.32 -17.30
CA ASP A 231 10.54 24.26 -16.94
C ASP A 231 11.88 23.51 -17.00
N GLU A 232 12.48 23.46 -18.19
CA GLU A 232 13.69 22.70 -18.45
C GLU A 232 14.88 23.11 -17.58
N GLU A 233 15.00 24.42 -17.22
CA GLU A 233 16.09 24.92 -16.39
C GLU A 233 15.94 24.45 -14.94
N ALA A 234 14.73 24.58 -14.40
CA ALA A 234 14.44 24.13 -13.03
C ALA A 234 14.50 22.61 -12.91
N VAL A 235 14.06 21.85 -13.93
CA VAL A 235 14.20 20.39 -14.02
C VAL A 235 15.66 19.99 -14.00
N ARG A 236 16.49 20.61 -14.87
CA ARG A 236 17.93 20.31 -14.93
C ARG A 236 18.62 20.62 -13.62
N LYS A 237 18.35 21.77 -13.01
CA LYS A 237 18.94 22.18 -11.72
C LYS A 237 18.61 21.18 -10.62
N LEU A 238 17.33 20.76 -10.49
CA LEU A 238 16.94 19.77 -9.49
C LEU A 238 17.54 18.38 -9.79
N TRP A 239 17.73 18.04 -11.06
CA TRP A 239 18.37 16.78 -11.46
C TRP A 239 19.86 16.74 -11.08
N GLU A 240 20.56 17.85 -11.22
CA GLU A 240 22.01 17.95 -10.91
C GLU A 240 22.28 18.13 -9.41
N GLU A 241 21.48 18.94 -8.71
CA GLU A 241 21.74 19.36 -7.33
C GLU A 241 20.83 18.68 -6.28
N GLY A 242 19.73 18.04 -6.71
CA GLY A 242 18.71 17.49 -5.84
C GLY A 242 19.17 16.23 -5.11
N LEU A 243 18.50 15.94 -4.00
CA LEU A 243 18.68 14.68 -3.28
C LEU A 243 18.13 13.52 -4.12
N PHE A 244 18.68 12.32 -3.91
CA PHE A 244 18.28 11.11 -4.67
C PHE A 244 16.75 10.91 -4.73
N ALA A 245 16.05 11.03 -3.59
CA ALA A 245 14.59 10.88 -3.55
C ALA A 245 13.86 11.97 -4.34
N GLU A 246 14.39 13.17 -4.43
CA GLU A 246 13.84 14.27 -5.24
C GLU A 246 14.04 14.00 -6.72
N ARG A 247 15.20 13.47 -7.10
CA ARG A 247 15.52 13.07 -8.47
C ARG A 247 14.63 11.93 -8.96
N VAL A 248 14.36 10.91 -8.11
CA VAL A 248 13.42 9.82 -8.44
C VAL A 248 12.01 10.37 -8.64
N ALA A 249 11.56 11.24 -7.75
CA ALA A 249 10.23 11.86 -7.88
C ALA A 249 10.12 12.77 -9.12
N LEU A 250 11.18 13.54 -9.41
CA LEU A 250 11.27 14.37 -10.61
C LEU A 250 11.22 13.51 -11.89
N LEU A 251 12.01 12.44 -11.94
CA LEU A 251 12.03 11.53 -13.09
C LEU A 251 10.63 10.96 -13.35
N GLY A 252 9.93 10.54 -12.29
CA GLY A 252 8.55 10.05 -12.39
C GLY A 252 7.58 11.12 -12.91
N ALA A 253 7.71 12.36 -12.44
CA ALA A 253 6.87 13.49 -12.88
C ALA A 253 7.13 13.87 -14.35
N VAL A 254 8.40 13.96 -14.76
CA VAL A 254 8.77 14.21 -16.15
C VAL A 254 8.27 13.08 -17.05
N ARG A 255 8.45 11.82 -16.63
CA ARG A 255 8.04 10.65 -17.39
C ARG A 255 6.52 10.57 -17.61
N ALA A 256 5.74 10.97 -16.61
CA ALA A 256 4.28 11.01 -16.74
C ALA A 256 3.80 12.00 -17.81
N LYS A 257 4.58 13.06 -18.10
CA LYS A 257 4.27 14.08 -19.10
C LYS A 257 4.96 13.80 -20.44
N ASP A 258 6.25 13.47 -20.39
CA ASP A 258 7.09 13.20 -21.55
C ASP A 258 8.08 12.06 -21.25
N PRO A 259 7.76 10.82 -21.66
CA PRO A 259 8.64 9.67 -21.48
C PRO A 259 10.01 9.81 -22.17
N ALA A 260 10.08 10.52 -23.30
CA ALA A 260 11.33 10.71 -24.04
C ALA A 260 12.27 11.68 -23.32
N ALA A 261 11.73 12.79 -22.82
CA ALA A 261 12.50 13.75 -22.01
C ALA A 261 13.03 13.09 -20.72
N ALA A 262 12.22 12.26 -20.05
CA ALA A 262 12.66 11.53 -18.86
C ALA A 262 13.83 10.59 -19.15
N ARG A 263 13.77 9.84 -20.27
CA ARG A 263 14.85 8.95 -20.69
C ARG A 263 16.11 9.73 -21.03
N ALA A 264 15.99 10.83 -21.78
CA ALA A 264 17.10 11.71 -22.10
C ALA A 264 17.76 12.28 -20.82
N LEU A 265 16.94 12.74 -19.87
CA LEU A 265 17.41 13.23 -18.58
C LEU A 265 18.20 12.15 -17.82
N LEU A 266 17.67 10.93 -17.73
CA LEU A 266 18.34 9.81 -17.08
C LEU A 266 19.66 9.44 -17.77
N ALA A 267 19.70 9.47 -19.08
CA ALA A 267 20.91 9.16 -19.85
C ALA A 267 22.09 10.10 -19.54
N THR A 268 21.82 11.36 -19.15
CA THR A 268 22.87 12.36 -18.86
C THR A 268 23.76 11.96 -17.67
N THR A 269 23.23 11.26 -16.69
CA THR A 269 23.95 10.92 -15.45
C THR A 269 24.18 9.42 -15.27
N TRP A 270 23.59 8.57 -16.14
CA TRP A 270 23.53 7.12 -16.00
C TRP A 270 24.88 6.46 -15.64
N SER A 271 25.95 6.82 -16.34
CA SER A 271 27.26 6.23 -16.15
C SER A 271 27.92 6.57 -14.81
N GLY A 272 27.53 7.70 -14.21
CA GLY A 272 28.03 8.17 -12.92
C GLY A 272 27.23 7.70 -11.72
N GLU A 273 26.03 7.15 -11.92
CA GLU A 273 25.16 6.72 -10.83
C GLU A 273 25.66 5.46 -10.13
N ARG A 274 25.29 5.28 -8.86
CA ARG A 274 25.51 4.03 -8.13
C ARG A 274 24.57 2.94 -8.63
N ALA A 275 24.94 1.68 -8.43
CA ALA A 275 24.14 0.56 -8.90
C ALA A 275 22.71 0.53 -8.30
N GLU A 276 22.59 0.88 -7.01
CA GLU A 276 21.31 0.98 -6.32
C GLU A 276 20.44 2.10 -6.89
N ASP A 277 21.06 3.25 -7.22
CA ASP A 277 20.37 4.40 -7.77
C ASP A 277 19.91 4.10 -9.21
N ARG A 278 20.77 3.47 -10.04
CA ARG A 278 20.38 3.00 -11.37
C ARG A 278 19.21 2.03 -11.34
N LEU A 279 19.18 1.13 -10.34
CA LEU A 279 18.05 0.20 -10.17
C LEU A 279 16.73 0.94 -9.95
N MET A 280 16.71 1.93 -9.05
CA MET A 280 15.51 2.72 -8.76
C MET A 280 15.08 3.59 -9.93
N PHE A 281 16.03 4.13 -10.69
CA PHE A 281 15.73 4.89 -11.90
C PHE A 281 15.15 4.01 -13.01
N LEU A 282 15.69 2.79 -13.21
CA LEU A 282 15.09 1.83 -14.14
C LEU A 282 13.66 1.46 -13.75
N ASP A 283 13.42 1.25 -12.46
CA ASP A 283 12.06 0.93 -11.97
C ASP A 283 11.07 2.05 -12.29
N SER A 284 11.52 3.31 -12.30
CA SER A 284 10.69 4.45 -12.71
C SER A 284 10.27 4.40 -14.19
N LEU A 285 10.99 3.66 -15.04
CA LEU A 285 10.66 3.50 -16.46
C LEU A 285 9.46 2.57 -16.71
N ARG A 286 9.01 1.81 -15.70
CA ARG A 286 7.79 0.98 -15.79
C ARG A 286 6.55 1.80 -16.15
N ALA A 287 6.49 3.04 -15.66
CA ALA A 287 5.44 3.97 -16.03
C ALA A 287 5.63 4.44 -17.46
N GLY A 288 4.64 4.19 -18.34
CA GLY A 288 4.69 4.58 -19.73
C GLY A 288 5.79 3.86 -20.54
N LEU A 289 6.16 2.63 -20.16
CA LEU A 289 7.12 1.80 -20.89
C LEU A 289 6.67 1.58 -22.34
N SER A 290 7.58 1.80 -23.27
CA SER A 290 7.29 1.72 -24.71
C SER A 290 8.50 1.23 -25.51
N ALA A 291 8.30 0.91 -26.80
CA ALA A 291 9.38 0.52 -27.69
C ALA A 291 10.50 1.59 -27.81
N ALA A 292 10.19 2.85 -27.54
CA ALA A 292 11.20 3.91 -27.54
C ALA A 292 12.24 3.76 -26.42
N ASP A 293 11.95 2.99 -25.38
CA ASP A 293 12.88 2.72 -24.26
C ASP A 293 13.86 1.57 -24.56
N GLU A 294 13.62 0.81 -25.63
CA GLU A 294 14.36 -0.42 -25.96
C GLU A 294 15.87 -0.19 -26.03
N GLU A 295 16.33 0.82 -26.78
CA GLU A 295 17.75 1.09 -26.95
C GLU A 295 18.46 1.35 -25.62
N PHE A 296 17.84 2.13 -24.72
CA PHE A 296 18.38 2.41 -23.41
C PHE A 296 18.44 1.16 -22.53
N LEU A 297 17.40 0.34 -22.57
CA LEU A 297 17.29 -0.90 -21.80
C LEU A 297 18.25 -1.97 -22.33
N GLU A 298 18.42 -2.11 -23.64
CA GLU A 298 19.43 -3.00 -24.25
C GLU A 298 20.84 -2.61 -23.81
N ALA A 299 21.17 -1.31 -23.79
CA ALA A 299 22.46 -0.84 -23.25
C ALA A 299 22.62 -1.19 -21.76
N ALA A 300 21.55 -1.17 -20.97
CA ALA A 300 21.57 -1.52 -19.54
C ALA A 300 21.79 -3.02 -19.30
N LEU A 301 21.57 -3.91 -20.27
CA LEU A 301 21.94 -5.33 -20.19
C LEU A 301 23.46 -5.55 -20.05
N ALA A 302 24.28 -4.58 -20.47
CA ALA A 302 25.73 -4.62 -20.28
C ALA A 302 26.21 -4.05 -18.93
N ASP A 303 25.30 -3.67 -18.03
CA ASP A 303 25.67 -3.11 -16.72
C ASP A 303 26.45 -4.10 -15.86
N ARG A 304 27.39 -3.57 -15.07
CA ARG A 304 28.20 -4.38 -14.14
C ARG A 304 27.35 -5.01 -13.04
N SER A 305 26.27 -4.34 -12.60
CA SER A 305 25.36 -4.83 -11.56
C SER A 305 24.40 -5.88 -12.12
N ARG A 306 24.40 -7.07 -11.53
CA ARG A 306 23.45 -8.14 -11.86
C ARG A 306 21.99 -7.69 -11.71
N ASN A 307 21.69 -6.90 -10.68
CA ASN A 307 20.32 -6.45 -10.42
C ASN A 307 19.86 -5.45 -11.49
N VAL A 308 20.74 -4.55 -11.94
CA VAL A 308 20.43 -3.61 -13.03
C VAL A 308 20.14 -4.40 -14.32
N ARG A 309 20.98 -5.38 -14.66
CA ARG A 309 20.75 -6.24 -15.84
C ARG A 309 19.43 -7.00 -15.74
N ALA A 310 19.12 -7.58 -14.56
CA ALA A 310 17.88 -8.32 -14.36
C ALA A 310 16.64 -7.43 -14.52
N THR A 311 16.68 -6.19 -14.00
CA THR A 311 15.56 -5.23 -14.16
C THR A 311 15.44 -4.77 -15.61
N ALA A 312 16.57 -4.53 -16.31
CA ALA A 312 16.53 -4.21 -17.74
C ALA A 312 15.91 -5.35 -18.58
N ALA A 313 16.32 -6.60 -18.33
CA ALA A 313 15.74 -7.78 -18.97
C ALA A 313 14.25 -7.95 -18.68
N GLU A 314 13.84 -7.69 -17.44
CA GLU A 314 12.42 -7.71 -17.04
C GLU A 314 11.60 -6.65 -17.79
N LEU A 315 12.10 -5.42 -17.91
CA LEU A 315 11.45 -4.36 -18.66
C LEU A 315 11.39 -4.67 -20.18
N LEU A 316 12.47 -5.18 -20.74
CA LEU A 316 12.52 -5.58 -22.16
C LEU A 316 11.54 -6.74 -22.46
N SER A 317 11.38 -7.69 -21.52
CA SER A 317 10.41 -8.78 -21.70
C SER A 317 8.95 -8.32 -21.59
N ALA A 318 8.70 -7.11 -21.07
CA ALA A 318 7.40 -6.46 -21.14
C ALA A 318 7.15 -5.71 -22.47
N LEU A 319 8.13 -5.73 -23.39
CA LEU A 319 8.05 -5.17 -24.74
C LEU A 319 8.09 -6.31 -25.78
N PRO A 320 6.94 -6.90 -26.15
CA PRO A 320 6.90 -8.09 -27.02
C PRO A 320 7.53 -7.92 -28.40
N GLY A 321 7.63 -6.67 -28.89
CA GLY A 321 8.24 -6.32 -30.17
C GLY A 321 9.75 -6.05 -30.12
N SER A 322 10.39 -6.14 -28.94
CA SER A 322 11.82 -5.84 -28.78
C SER A 322 12.72 -6.91 -29.38
N ALA A 323 13.94 -6.54 -29.77
CA ALA A 323 14.97 -7.48 -30.21
C ALA A 323 15.30 -8.51 -29.14
N PHE A 324 15.32 -8.08 -27.87
CA PHE A 324 15.44 -8.97 -26.71
C PHE A 324 14.35 -10.05 -26.69
N ALA A 325 13.09 -9.65 -26.82
CA ALA A 325 11.95 -10.56 -26.85
C ALA A 325 12.06 -11.56 -28.02
N GLY A 326 12.53 -11.10 -29.18
CA GLY A 326 12.83 -11.96 -30.33
C GLY A 326 13.93 -13.00 -30.06
N ARG A 327 15.01 -12.62 -29.37
CA ARG A 327 16.07 -13.57 -28.94
C ARG A 327 15.55 -14.61 -27.96
N MET A 328 14.72 -14.18 -26.99
CA MET A 328 14.11 -15.09 -26.03
C MET A 328 13.12 -16.05 -26.69
N ALA A 329 12.31 -15.55 -27.63
CA ALA A 329 11.43 -16.40 -28.44
C ALA A 329 12.21 -17.47 -29.21
N ALA A 330 13.28 -17.09 -29.91
CA ALA A 330 14.10 -18.03 -30.66
C ALA A 330 14.59 -19.19 -29.77
N ARG A 331 15.11 -18.87 -28.57
CA ARG A 331 15.58 -19.89 -27.60
C ARG A 331 14.42 -20.72 -27.03
N ALA A 332 13.33 -20.08 -26.59
CA ALA A 332 12.18 -20.77 -26.01
C ALA A 332 11.53 -21.74 -27.00
N LEU A 333 11.42 -21.34 -28.27
CA LEU A 333 10.85 -22.19 -29.34
C LEU A 333 11.73 -23.38 -29.72
N THR A 334 13.04 -23.37 -29.44
CA THR A 334 13.88 -24.58 -29.57
C THR A 334 13.63 -25.56 -28.43
N CYS A 335 13.26 -25.06 -27.24
CA CYS A 335 13.05 -25.89 -26.04
C CYS A 335 11.64 -26.48 -25.97
N VAL A 336 10.63 -25.86 -26.56
CA VAL A 336 9.23 -26.28 -26.45
C VAL A 336 8.66 -26.58 -27.82
N GLY A 337 8.18 -27.80 -28.01
CA GLY A 337 7.64 -28.31 -29.28
C GLY A 337 6.30 -29.03 -29.11
N LEU A 338 5.74 -29.44 -30.25
CA LEU A 338 4.52 -30.23 -30.31
C LEU A 338 4.82 -31.55 -31.00
N ASP A 339 4.70 -32.66 -30.27
CA ASP A 339 4.66 -34.00 -30.84
C ASP A 339 3.28 -34.24 -31.46
N ARG A 340 3.25 -34.36 -32.78
CA ARG A 340 2.04 -34.65 -33.57
C ARG A 340 1.95 -36.13 -33.93
N THR A 341 2.94 -36.95 -33.57
CA THR A 341 2.98 -38.38 -33.86
C THR A 341 2.28 -39.19 -32.78
N ALA A 342 2.12 -38.64 -31.59
CA ALA A 342 1.34 -39.22 -30.51
C ALA A 342 -0.16 -39.25 -30.87
N SER A 343 -0.90 -40.18 -30.27
CA SER A 343 -2.36 -40.31 -30.45
C SER A 343 -3.13 -39.03 -30.09
N VAL A 344 -2.62 -38.29 -29.12
CA VAL A 344 -3.07 -36.93 -28.76
C VAL A 344 -1.87 -36.00 -28.90
N PRO A 345 -2.01 -34.87 -29.63
CA PRO A 345 -0.94 -33.90 -29.74
C PRO A 345 -0.45 -33.47 -28.34
N THR A 346 0.83 -33.67 -28.08
CA THR A 346 1.42 -33.49 -26.74
C THR A 346 2.56 -32.50 -26.82
N VAL A 347 2.61 -31.57 -25.88
CA VAL A 347 3.73 -30.62 -25.73
C VAL A 347 4.93 -31.37 -25.21
N VAL A 348 6.07 -31.26 -25.91
CA VAL A 348 7.35 -31.84 -25.49
C VAL A 348 8.32 -30.72 -25.13
N VAL A 349 9.10 -30.96 -24.09
CA VAL A 349 10.04 -29.97 -23.57
C VAL A 349 11.45 -30.57 -23.54
N GLU A 350 12.37 -29.88 -24.20
CA GLU A 350 13.80 -30.13 -24.06
C GLU A 350 14.48 -28.89 -23.49
N ALA A 351 14.58 -28.86 -22.15
CA ALA A 351 15.15 -27.73 -21.43
C ALA A 351 16.66 -27.59 -21.75
N PRO A 352 17.22 -26.35 -21.72
CA PRO A 352 18.63 -26.10 -21.99
C PRO A 352 19.56 -26.98 -21.15
N HIS A 353 20.62 -27.48 -21.72
CA HIS A 353 21.63 -28.27 -21.01
C HIS A 353 22.60 -27.41 -20.20
N GLU A 354 22.82 -26.17 -20.66
CA GLU A 354 23.70 -25.17 -20.02
C GLU A 354 23.11 -23.77 -20.17
N CYS A 355 23.51 -22.87 -19.31
CA CYS A 355 23.29 -21.43 -19.46
C CYS A 355 24.52 -20.85 -20.18
N ASP A 356 24.43 -20.64 -21.47
CA ASP A 356 25.51 -20.13 -22.30
C ASP A 356 25.80 -18.63 -22.03
N GLU A 357 26.82 -18.08 -22.70
CA GLU A 357 27.25 -16.72 -22.48
C GLU A 357 26.25 -15.70 -23.04
N ASP A 358 25.57 -16.03 -24.13
CA ASP A 358 24.54 -15.20 -24.73
C ASP A 358 23.28 -15.13 -23.85
N MET A 359 22.87 -16.23 -23.22
CA MET A 359 21.83 -16.25 -22.21
C MET A 359 22.17 -15.36 -21.01
N ARG A 360 23.42 -15.45 -20.51
CA ARG A 360 23.87 -14.62 -19.37
C ARG A 360 23.92 -13.14 -19.74
N ARG A 361 24.32 -12.80 -20.96
CA ARG A 361 24.33 -11.43 -21.47
C ARG A 361 22.92 -10.87 -21.54
N ASP A 362 21.96 -11.68 -21.97
CA ASP A 362 20.53 -11.33 -22.00
C ASP A 362 19.87 -11.41 -20.60
N GLY A 363 20.65 -11.48 -19.52
CA GLY A 363 20.15 -11.37 -18.17
C GLY A 363 19.63 -12.67 -17.55
N VAL A 364 19.72 -13.82 -18.24
CA VAL A 364 19.33 -15.11 -17.68
C VAL A 364 20.24 -15.44 -16.48
N ALA A 365 19.62 -15.67 -15.34
CA ALA A 365 20.34 -16.02 -14.11
C ALA A 365 20.80 -17.48 -14.18
N ALA A 366 22.11 -17.70 -14.24
CA ALA A 366 22.72 -19.04 -14.35
C ALA A 366 22.48 -19.89 -13.10
N VAL A 367 22.52 -19.27 -11.91
CA VAL A 367 22.37 -19.98 -10.63
C VAL A 367 20.91 -19.92 -10.18
N PRO A 368 20.24 -21.10 -10.02
CA PRO A 368 18.87 -21.14 -9.56
C PRO A 368 18.76 -20.80 -8.06
N PRO A 369 17.59 -20.39 -7.57
CA PRO A 369 17.28 -20.36 -6.16
C PRO A 369 17.38 -21.76 -5.52
N ALA A 370 17.60 -21.83 -4.20
CA ALA A 370 17.66 -23.09 -3.47
C ALA A 370 16.40 -23.93 -3.69
N GLY A 371 16.59 -25.21 -3.98
CA GLY A 371 15.50 -26.17 -4.20
C GLY A 371 14.93 -26.20 -5.63
N ARG A 372 15.48 -25.42 -6.58
CA ARG A 372 15.11 -25.49 -8.00
C ARG A 372 16.21 -26.15 -8.83
N GLY A 373 15.78 -26.98 -9.80
CA GLY A 373 16.68 -27.58 -10.80
C GLY A 373 17.18 -26.51 -11.79
N GLU A 374 18.43 -26.62 -12.23
CA GLU A 374 19.05 -25.65 -13.14
C GLU A 374 18.31 -25.56 -14.47
N ARG A 375 18.01 -26.70 -15.08
CA ARG A 375 17.36 -26.75 -16.39
C ARG A 375 15.94 -26.16 -16.37
N SER A 376 15.16 -26.47 -15.33
CA SER A 376 13.81 -25.90 -15.17
C SER A 376 13.86 -24.40 -14.89
N TRP A 377 14.89 -23.94 -14.17
CA TRP A 377 15.11 -22.53 -13.90
C TRP A 377 15.42 -21.74 -15.17
N TRP A 378 16.32 -22.24 -16.02
CA TRP A 378 16.66 -21.60 -17.29
C TRP A 378 15.49 -21.60 -18.26
N LEU A 379 14.83 -22.75 -18.45
CA LEU A 379 13.64 -22.86 -19.28
C LEU A 379 12.57 -21.86 -18.86
N GLY A 380 12.28 -21.79 -17.56
CA GLY A 380 11.29 -20.87 -17.01
C GLY A 380 11.56 -19.43 -17.39
N GLN A 381 12.83 -18.97 -17.29
CA GLN A 381 13.22 -17.61 -17.68
C GLN A 381 13.09 -17.35 -19.19
N LEU A 382 13.45 -18.32 -20.03
CA LEU A 382 13.33 -18.18 -21.48
C LEU A 382 11.85 -18.05 -21.90
N VAL A 383 10.99 -18.95 -21.36
CA VAL A 383 9.56 -18.96 -21.69
C VAL A 383 8.85 -17.72 -21.16
N GLU A 384 9.20 -17.29 -19.96
CA GLU A 384 8.63 -16.10 -19.32
C GLU A 384 8.98 -14.79 -20.06
N ALA A 385 10.18 -14.72 -20.66
CA ALA A 385 10.65 -13.55 -21.40
C ALA A 385 10.25 -13.58 -22.89
N ALA A 386 9.82 -14.73 -23.41
CA ALA A 386 9.37 -14.85 -24.80
C ALA A 386 8.01 -14.17 -25.00
N PRO A 387 7.77 -13.49 -26.14
CA PRO A 387 6.46 -12.97 -26.48
C PRO A 387 5.42 -14.07 -26.57
N LEU A 388 4.29 -13.89 -25.91
CA LEU A 388 3.20 -14.88 -25.92
C LEU A 388 2.65 -15.11 -27.34
N ALA A 389 2.73 -14.10 -28.20
CA ALA A 389 2.33 -14.18 -29.61
C ALA A 389 3.12 -15.20 -30.43
N CYS A 390 4.28 -15.71 -29.97
CA CYS A 390 5.05 -16.72 -30.71
C CYS A 390 4.47 -18.13 -30.59
N TRP A 391 3.73 -18.44 -29.53
CA TRP A 391 3.24 -19.79 -29.24
C TRP A 391 2.14 -20.29 -30.20
N PRO A 392 1.10 -19.49 -30.58
CA PRO A 392 0.11 -19.93 -31.56
C PRO A 392 0.74 -20.50 -32.83
N GLY A 393 1.71 -19.83 -33.40
CA GLY A 393 2.43 -20.30 -34.59
C GLY A 393 3.18 -21.60 -34.35
N ARG A 394 3.85 -21.74 -33.18
CA ARG A 394 4.57 -22.98 -32.80
C ARG A 394 3.62 -24.18 -32.63
N PHE A 395 2.43 -23.94 -32.16
CA PHE A 395 1.41 -24.97 -31.90
C PHE A 395 0.37 -25.11 -33.02
N GLY A 396 0.67 -24.64 -34.22
CA GLY A 396 -0.16 -24.87 -35.41
C GLY A 396 -1.42 -24.02 -35.48
N GLY A 397 -1.35 -22.77 -35.00
CA GLY A 397 -2.44 -21.80 -35.06
C GLY A 397 -3.48 -21.94 -33.95
N ARG A 398 -3.18 -22.70 -32.87
CA ARG A 398 -4.07 -22.87 -31.74
C ARG A 398 -4.24 -21.60 -30.91
N THR A 399 -5.41 -21.45 -30.30
CA THR A 399 -5.68 -20.39 -29.34
C THR A 399 -4.94 -20.61 -28.01
N PRO A 400 -4.76 -19.60 -27.18
CA PRO A 400 -4.18 -19.79 -25.84
C PRO A 400 -4.88 -20.86 -25.01
N GLU A 401 -6.22 -20.92 -25.04
CA GLU A 401 -7.02 -21.92 -24.35
C GLU A 401 -6.73 -23.33 -24.83
N GLU A 402 -6.65 -23.51 -26.15
CA GLU A 402 -6.31 -24.80 -26.75
C GLU A 402 -4.88 -25.22 -26.43
N ILE A 403 -3.94 -24.26 -26.32
CA ILE A 403 -2.53 -24.52 -25.99
C ILE A 403 -2.42 -24.97 -24.52
N VAL A 404 -3.04 -24.24 -23.61
CA VAL A 404 -3.00 -24.52 -22.17
C VAL A 404 -3.67 -25.88 -21.86
N ALA A 405 -4.67 -26.29 -22.65
CA ALA A 405 -5.34 -27.57 -22.53
C ALA A 405 -4.55 -28.76 -23.08
N LEU A 406 -3.45 -28.55 -23.81
CA LEU A 406 -2.63 -29.66 -24.32
C LEU A 406 -1.94 -30.40 -23.18
N PRO A 407 -1.88 -31.75 -23.25
CA PRO A 407 -1.03 -32.51 -22.33
C PRO A 407 0.44 -32.12 -22.55
N VAL A 408 1.20 -32.09 -21.46
CA VAL A 408 2.65 -31.83 -21.47
C VAL A 408 3.37 -33.07 -20.98
N ALA A 409 4.37 -33.52 -21.74
CA ALA A 409 5.15 -34.70 -21.40
C ALA A 409 6.09 -34.45 -20.21
N ASP A 410 6.52 -35.53 -19.55
CA ASP A 410 7.61 -35.55 -18.57
C ASP A 410 7.45 -34.58 -17.40
N ASP A 411 6.22 -34.38 -16.93
CA ASP A 411 5.86 -33.52 -15.78
C ASP A 411 6.29 -32.04 -15.91
N TRP A 412 6.55 -31.55 -17.14
CA TRP A 412 6.91 -30.15 -17.39
C TRP A 412 5.75 -29.16 -17.35
N GLN A 413 4.53 -29.64 -17.22
CA GLN A 413 3.35 -28.75 -17.21
C GLN A 413 3.41 -27.67 -16.12
N PRO A 414 3.83 -27.94 -14.87
CA PRO A 414 3.89 -26.94 -13.82
C PRO A 414 4.83 -25.77 -14.16
N GLU A 415 6.04 -26.08 -14.60
CA GLU A 415 7.05 -25.09 -14.93
C GLU A 415 6.64 -24.24 -16.12
N LEU A 416 6.09 -24.88 -17.15
CA LEU A 416 5.66 -24.22 -18.38
C LEU A 416 4.47 -23.29 -18.12
N HIS A 417 3.45 -23.77 -17.40
CA HIS A 417 2.29 -22.94 -17.04
C HIS A 417 2.68 -21.77 -16.13
N ALA A 418 3.52 -21.99 -15.13
CA ALA A 418 4.01 -20.91 -14.27
C ALA A 418 4.80 -19.87 -15.04
N ALA A 419 5.60 -20.26 -16.03
CA ALA A 419 6.32 -19.32 -16.89
C ALA A 419 5.37 -18.52 -17.80
N TRP A 420 4.36 -19.17 -18.39
CA TRP A 420 3.31 -18.48 -19.16
C TRP A 420 2.47 -17.55 -18.30
N CYS A 421 2.14 -17.92 -17.04
CA CYS A 421 1.46 -17.03 -16.10
C CYS A 421 2.26 -15.73 -15.88
N ARG A 422 3.57 -15.84 -15.62
CA ARG A 422 4.42 -14.67 -15.43
C ARG A 422 4.55 -13.82 -16.71
N ALA A 423 4.63 -14.49 -17.88
CA ALA A 423 4.61 -13.81 -19.18
C ALA A 423 3.29 -13.05 -19.41
N ALA A 424 2.15 -13.68 -19.14
CA ALA A 424 0.82 -13.07 -19.31
C ALA A 424 0.63 -11.83 -18.45
N VAL A 425 1.06 -11.89 -17.19
CA VAL A 425 1.03 -10.73 -16.28
C VAL A 425 1.96 -9.62 -16.76
N ARG A 426 3.19 -9.95 -17.15
CA ARG A 426 4.20 -8.98 -17.60
C ARG A 426 3.82 -8.29 -18.91
N GLN A 427 3.31 -9.05 -19.86
CA GLN A 427 2.90 -8.54 -21.17
C GLN A 427 1.47 -7.99 -21.18
N ARG A 428 0.75 -8.10 -20.03
CA ARG A 428 -0.64 -7.67 -19.86
C ARG A 428 -1.59 -8.31 -20.89
N ASP A 429 -1.39 -9.59 -21.14
CA ASP A 429 -2.18 -10.33 -22.13
C ASP A 429 -3.41 -10.96 -21.47
N ALA A 430 -4.59 -10.40 -21.78
CA ALA A 430 -5.86 -10.85 -21.24
C ALA A 430 -6.28 -12.25 -21.76
N ALA A 431 -5.95 -12.58 -23.01
CA ALA A 431 -6.32 -13.86 -23.61
C ALA A 431 -5.56 -15.03 -22.94
N TRP A 432 -4.24 -14.89 -22.80
CA TRP A 432 -3.45 -15.86 -22.08
C TRP A 432 -3.79 -15.92 -20.59
N SER A 433 -4.09 -14.77 -19.98
CA SER A 433 -4.51 -14.74 -18.57
C SER A 433 -5.80 -15.51 -18.35
N ARG A 434 -6.80 -15.35 -19.25
CA ARG A 434 -8.07 -16.08 -19.23
C ARG A 434 -7.85 -17.59 -19.38
N ALA A 435 -7.03 -17.99 -20.34
CA ALA A 435 -6.70 -19.40 -20.60
C ALA A 435 -6.07 -20.08 -19.38
N LEU A 436 -5.11 -19.39 -18.73
CA LEU A 436 -4.38 -19.92 -17.57
C LEU A 436 -5.20 -19.89 -16.27
N LEU A 437 -6.17 -19.00 -16.14
CA LEU A 437 -7.11 -19.00 -15.02
C LEU A 437 -8.02 -20.22 -15.02
N GLY A 438 -8.43 -20.67 -16.19
CA GLY A 438 -9.40 -21.74 -16.35
C GLY A 438 -10.79 -21.41 -15.80
N ALA A 439 -11.59 -22.44 -15.57
CA ALA A 439 -12.95 -22.27 -15.05
C ALA A 439 -12.95 -21.85 -13.56
N PRO A 440 -13.84 -20.93 -13.15
CA PRO A 440 -13.96 -20.51 -11.75
C PRO A 440 -14.35 -21.67 -10.81
N SER A 441 -15.03 -22.68 -11.30
CA SER A 441 -15.42 -23.89 -10.54
C SER A 441 -14.26 -24.84 -10.25
N THR A 442 -13.11 -24.65 -10.92
CA THR A 442 -11.92 -25.48 -10.64
C THR A 442 -11.35 -25.12 -9.27
N PRO A 443 -11.27 -26.06 -8.32
CA PRO A 443 -10.77 -25.77 -6.98
C PRO A 443 -9.34 -25.22 -7.05
N PRO A 444 -8.94 -24.36 -6.12
CA PRO A 444 -7.55 -23.98 -5.95
C PRO A 444 -6.79 -25.26 -5.57
N ALA A 445 -6.10 -25.84 -6.53
CA ALA A 445 -5.42 -27.09 -6.29
C ALA A 445 -4.16 -26.87 -5.47
N THR A 446 -3.90 -27.80 -4.57
CA THR A 446 -2.71 -27.85 -3.71
C THR A 446 -1.58 -28.67 -4.33
N GLY A 447 -1.75 -29.10 -5.60
CA GLY A 447 -0.79 -29.93 -6.33
C GLY A 447 0.19 -29.15 -7.19
N PRO A 448 1.34 -29.73 -7.54
CA PRO A 448 2.26 -29.13 -8.51
C PRO A 448 1.53 -28.94 -9.86
N GLY A 449 1.64 -27.74 -10.44
CA GLY A 449 1.08 -27.39 -11.75
C GLY A 449 -0.21 -26.60 -11.74
N THR A 450 -0.70 -26.23 -10.59
CA THR A 450 -1.91 -25.40 -10.48
C THR A 450 -1.56 -24.01 -10.00
N SER A 451 -2.19 -23.00 -10.61
CA SER A 451 -1.98 -21.61 -10.23
C SER A 451 -2.43 -21.38 -8.78
N SER A 452 -1.53 -20.88 -7.95
CA SER A 452 -1.84 -20.45 -6.60
C SER A 452 -2.89 -19.31 -6.61
N LEU A 453 -3.57 -19.07 -5.49
CA LEU A 453 -4.51 -17.93 -5.38
C LEU A 453 -3.82 -16.59 -5.68
N ALA A 454 -2.53 -16.44 -5.32
CA ALA A 454 -1.76 -15.24 -5.63
C ALA A 454 -1.52 -15.08 -7.15
N GLU A 455 -1.19 -16.15 -7.85
CA GLU A 455 -1.04 -16.13 -9.32
C GLU A 455 -2.38 -15.88 -10.00
N ARG A 456 -3.47 -16.50 -9.52
CA ARG A 456 -4.84 -16.20 -10.01
C ARG A 456 -5.20 -14.72 -9.83
N ALA A 457 -4.86 -14.11 -8.68
CA ALA A 457 -5.08 -12.68 -8.44
C ALA A 457 -4.32 -11.80 -9.44
N GLN A 458 -3.07 -12.17 -9.78
CA GLN A 458 -2.27 -11.46 -10.78
C GLN A 458 -2.85 -11.60 -12.19
N LEU A 459 -3.26 -12.80 -12.59
CA LEU A 459 -3.89 -13.06 -13.88
C LEU A 459 -5.23 -12.31 -14.00
N LEU A 460 -6.07 -12.35 -12.96
CA LEU A 460 -7.33 -11.60 -12.88
C LEU A 460 -7.11 -10.10 -13.06
N SER A 461 -5.99 -9.56 -12.58
CA SER A 461 -5.66 -8.14 -12.73
C SER A 461 -5.44 -7.72 -14.18
N GLN A 462 -5.20 -8.66 -15.11
CA GLN A 462 -5.04 -8.40 -16.53
C GLN A 462 -6.36 -8.41 -17.32
N LEU A 463 -7.46 -8.90 -16.71
CA LEU A 463 -8.77 -8.95 -17.33
C LEU A 463 -9.50 -7.61 -17.20
N ASP A 464 -10.47 -7.40 -18.07
CA ASP A 464 -11.42 -6.29 -17.93
C ASP A 464 -12.09 -6.33 -16.54
N PRO A 465 -12.34 -5.16 -15.90
CA PRO A 465 -12.93 -5.11 -14.56
C PRO A 465 -14.27 -5.85 -14.42
N ALA A 466 -15.12 -5.83 -15.45
CA ALA A 466 -16.41 -6.52 -15.42
C ALA A 466 -16.23 -8.04 -15.56
N GLU A 467 -15.36 -8.48 -16.47
CA GLU A 467 -15.01 -9.89 -16.64
C GLU A 467 -14.39 -10.47 -15.36
N ARG A 468 -13.43 -9.73 -14.77
CA ARG A 468 -12.81 -10.08 -13.48
C ARG A 468 -13.84 -10.27 -12.38
N ALA A 469 -14.77 -9.33 -12.24
CA ALA A 469 -15.83 -9.38 -11.23
C ALA A 469 -16.74 -10.60 -11.45
N GLY A 470 -17.12 -10.90 -12.68
CA GLY A 470 -17.93 -12.07 -13.03
C GLY A 470 -17.21 -13.38 -12.71
N TRP A 471 -15.91 -13.48 -13.03
CA TRP A 471 -15.11 -14.68 -12.71
C TRP A 471 -15.01 -14.89 -11.20
N VAL A 472 -14.74 -13.82 -10.43
CA VAL A 472 -14.64 -13.89 -8.96
C VAL A 472 -16.00 -14.18 -8.33
N ALA A 473 -17.10 -13.64 -8.86
CA ALA A 473 -18.45 -13.98 -8.40
C ALA A 473 -18.74 -15.49 -8.54
N ALA A 474 -18.45 -16.06 -9.71
CA ALA A 474 -18.61 -17.49 -9.95
C ALA A 474 -17.67 -18.34 -9.05
N PHE A 475 -16.48 -17.84 -8.76
CA PHE A 475 -15.55 -18.51 -7.83
C PHE A 475 -16.08 -18.48 -6.39
N VAL A 476 -16.65 -17.36 -5.93
CA VAL A 476 -17.32 -17.23 -4.62
C VAL A 476 -18.46 -18.25 -4.51
N ALA A 477 -19.31 -18.33 -5.54
CA ALA A 477 -20.42 -19.27 -5.56
C ALA A 477 -19.96 -20.75 -5.51
N ALA A 478 -18.84 -21.07 -6.13
CA ALA A 478 -18.31 -22.44 -6.17
C ALA A 478 -17.52 -22.85 -4.91
N HIS A 479 -16.77 -21.94 -4.31
CA HIS A 479 -15.77 -22.27 -3.27
C HIS A 479 -15.99 -21.52 -1.95
N GLY A 480 -16.91 -20.55 -1.91
CA GLY A 480 -17.20 -19.75 -0.73
C GLY A 480 -16.22 -18.59 -0.48
N LEU A 481 -16.55 -17.79 0.53
CA LEU A 481 -15.87 -16.52 0.83
C LEU A 481 -14.45 -16.69 1.37
N SER A 482 -14.18 -17.74 2.10
CA SER A 482 -12.86 -17.98 2.71
C SER A 482 -11.79 -18.16 1.64
N GLU A 483 -12.08 -18.98 0.63
CA GLU A 483 -11.18 -19.24 -0.49
C GLU A 483 -11.07 -18.01 -1.41
N ALA A 484 -12.16 -17.28 -1.61
CA ALA A 484 -12.22 -16.11 -2.48
C ALA A 484 -11.59 -14.85 -1.89
N PHE A 485 -11.31 -14.80 -0.58
CA PHE A 485 -10.94 -13.57 0.12
C PHE A 485 -9.81 -12.77 -0.54
N GLN A 486 -8.75 -13.45 -0.97
CA GLN A 486 -7.63 -12.79 -1.64
C GLN A 486 -8.01 -12.23 -3.02
N LEU A 487 -8.96 -12.87 -3.72
CA LEU A 487 -9.40 -12.47 -5.05
C LEU A 487 -10.35 -11.28 -5.01
N LEU A 488 -11.10 -11.08 -3.92
CA LEU A 488 -11.95 -9.91 -3.73
C LEU A 488 -11.16 -8.59 -3.77
N GLY A 489 -9.92 -8.63 -3.28
CA GLY A 489 -9.05 -7.44 -3.18
C GLY A 489 -8.56 -6.90 -4.53
N VAL A 490 -8.57 -7.69 -5.60
CA VAL A 490 -8.13 -7.25 -6.94
C VAL A 490 -9.27 -6.73 -7.82
N CYS A 491 -10.52 -6.84 -7.35
CA CYS A 491 -11.68 -6.33 -8.07
C CYS A 491 -11.82 -4.81 -7.95
N ALA A 492 -12.31 -4.18 -9.02
CA ALA A 492 -12.56 -2.75 -9.04
C ALA A 492 -13.61 -2.32 -7.99
N VAL A 493 -13.44 -1.13 -7.44
CA VAL A 493 -14.34 -0.55 -6.44
C VAL A 493 -15.09 0.63 -7.07
N PRO A 494 -16.43 0.71 -6.94
CA PRO A 494 -17.30 -0.26 -6.27
C PRO A 494 -17.34 -1.61 -7.01
N TRP A 495 -17.58 -2.71 -6.28
CA TRP A 495 -17.77 -3.99 -6.91
C TRP A 495 -18.94 -3.97 -7.89
N ALA A 496 -18.77 -4.59 -9.05
CA ALA A 496 -19.86 -4.77 -10.00
C ALA A 496 -20.98 -5.59 -9.37
N GLU A 497 -22.21 -5.34 -9.83
CA GLU A 497 -23.42 -5.94 -9.26
C GLU A 497 -23.35 -7.47 -9.08
N PRO A 498 -22.91 -8.28 -10.09
CA PRO A 498 -22.82 -9.73 -9.92
C PRO A 498 -21.89 -10.17 -8.79
N LEU A 499 -20.78 -9.45 -8.57
CA LEU A 499 -19.87 -9.76 -7.47
C LEU A 499 -20.46 -9.35 -6.13
N GLY A 500 -21.12 -8.19 -6.08
CA GLY A 500 -21.80 -7.72 -4.88
C GLY A 500 -22.89 -8.69 -4.44
N GLU A 501 -23.71 -9.17 -5.36
CA GLU A 501 -24.75 -10.17 -5.11
C GLU A 501 -24.16 -11.49 -4.62
N ALA A 502 -23.15 -12.04 -5.31
CA ALA A 502 -22.50 -13.29 -4.90
C ALA A 502 -21.91 -13.23 -3.49
N VAL A 503 -21.33 -12.08 -3.08
CA VAL A 503 -20.83 -11.89 -1.72
C VAL A 503 -21.95 -11.82 -0.70
N ILE A 504 -23.06 -11.12 -1.02
CA ILE A 504 -24.24 -11.02 -0.14
C ILE A 504 -24.87 -12.40 0.05
N ASP A 505 -25.10 -13.14 -1.03
CA ASP A 505 -25.67 -14.49 -0.99
C ASP A 505 -24.80 -15.43 -0.16
N ALA A 506 -23.49 -15.37 -0.32
CA ALA A 506 -22.57 -16.22 0.44
C ALA A 506 -22.52 -15.83 1.93
N LEU A 507 -22.72 -14.56 2.29
CA LEU A 507 -22.88 -14.13 3.69
C LEU A 507 -24.21 -14.59 4.28
N ASP A 508 -25.27 -14.60 3.47
CA ASP A 508 -26.58 -15.11 3.86
C ASP A 508 -26.55 -16.62 4.13
N ILE A 509 -25.93 -17.38 3.21
CA ILE A 509 -25.69 -18.83 3.38
C ILE A 509 -24.88 -19.09 4.66
N ALA A 510 -23.85 -18.28 4.95
CA ALA A 510 -23.05 -18.43 6.16
C ALA A 510 -23.86 -18.14 7.44
N ARG A 511 -24.79 -17.17 7.39
CA ARG A 511 -25.75 -16.92 8.47
C ARG A 511 -26.65 -18.13 8.70
N ASP A 512 -27.26 -18.63 7.64
CA ASP A 512 -28.20 -19.76 7.70
C ASP A 512 -27.52 -21.05 8.13
N ALA A 513 -26.22 -21.21 7.84
CA ALA A 513 -25.39 -22.30 8.36
C ALA A 513 -25.00 -22.15 9.83
N GLY A 514 -25.51 -21.14 10.56
CA GLY A 514 -25.27 -20.91 11.97
C GLY A 514 -23.84 -20.42 12.31
N SER A 515 -23.05 -19.98 11.32
CA SER A 515 -21.74 -19.40 11.54
C SER A 515 -21.82 -18.05 12.26
N TYR A 516 -20.75 -17.62 12.92
CA TYR A 516 -20.69 -16.28 13.52
C TYR A 516 -20.12 -15.25 12.55
N PRO A 517 -20.61 -13.99 12.55
CA PRO A 517 -20.16 -12.96 11.62
C PRO A 517 -18.68 -12.57 11.76
N TRP A 518 -18.06 -12.77 12.94
CA TRP A 518 -16.64 -12.49 13.12
C TRP A 518 -15.72 -13.46 12.36
N SER A 519 -16.20 -14.66 12.00
CA SER A 519 -15.47 -15.57 11.10
C SER A 519 -15.27 -14.97 9.70
N PHE A 520 -16.14 -14.02 9.31
CA PHE A 520 -16.10 -13.30 8.05
C PHE A 520 -15.74 -11.82 8.22
N SER A 521 -15.12 -11.43 9.34
CA SER A 521 -14.84 -10.03 9.65
C SER A 521 -13.99 -9.33 8.58
N GLY A 522 -13.06 -10.04 7.93
CA GLY A 522 -12.29 -9.54 6.80
C GLY A 522 -13.15 -9.23 5.57
N VAL A 523 -14.04 -10.16 5.21
CA VAL A 523 -14.99 -10.00 4.09
C VAL A 523 -15.99 -8.88 4.39
N MET A 524 -16.53 -8.83 5.63
CA MET A 524 -17.43 -7.74 6.05
C MET A 524 -16.75 -6.37 5.92
N GLY A 525 -15.48 -6.26 6.34
CA GLY A 525 -14.71 -5.03 6.17
C GLY A 525 -14.47 -4.66 4.70
N LEU A 526 -14.29 -5.64 3.80
CA LEU A 526 -14.24 -5.39 2.36
C LEU A 526 -15.60 -4.98 1.82
N ALA A 527 -16.68 -5.64 2.22
CA ALA A 527 -18.05 -5.33 1.81
C ALA A 527 -18.43 -3.88 2.19
N GLU A 528 -18.11 -3.44 3.42
CA GLU A 528 -18.30 -2.05 3.86
C GLU A 528 -17.61 -1.03 2.95
N ARG A 529 -16.44 -1.38 2.40
CA ARG A 529 -15.65 -0.49 1.53
C ARG A 529 -15.97 -0.61 0.06
N CYS A 530 -16.28 -1.81 -0.42
CA CYS A 530 -16.26 -2.13 -1.84
C CYS A 530 -17.64 -2.38 -2.47
N LEU A 531 -18.68 -2.74 -1.69
CA LEU A 531 -20.03 -2.87 -2.22
C LEU A 531 -20.52 -1.54 -2.79
N SER A 532 -21.32 -1.61 -3.85
CA SER A 532 -22.07 -0.44 -4.33
C SER A 532 -23.02 0.05 -3.23
N PRO A 533 -23.16 1.37 -3.00
CA PRO A 533 -24.17 1.89 -2.09
C PRO A 533 -25.62 1.42 -2.39
N THR A 534 -25.90 1.06 -3.64
CA THR A 534 -27.22 0.53 -4.07
C THR A 534 -27.55 -0.81 -3.41
N ALA A 535 -26.55 -1.56 -2.97
CA ALA A 535 -26.71 -2.85 -2.28
C ALA A 535 -27.34 -2.72 -0.87
N ALA A 536 -27.48 -1.50 -0.34
CA ALA A 536 -28.16 -1.27 0.95
C ALA A 536 -29.59 -1.81 0.97
N ARG A 537 -30.33 -1.72 -0.16
CA ARG A 537 -31.72 -2.17 -0.24
C ARG A 537 -31.89 -3.69 -0.06
N PRO A 538 -31.22 -4.58 -0.83
CA PRO A 538 -31.33 -6.01 -0.61
C PRO A 538 -30.81 -6.43 0.78
N LEU A 539 -29.76 -5.81 1.29
CA LEU A 539 -29.23 -6.08 2.61
C LEU A 539 -30.18 -5.70 3.76
N ALA A 540 -31.04 -4.71 3.58
CA ALA A 540 -31.99 -4.29 4.62
C ALA A 540 -32.96 -5.41 5.03
N SER A 541 -33.32 -6.31 4.10
CA SER A 541 -34.15 -7.48 4.42
C SER A 541 -33.40 -8.51 5.27
N LEU A 542 -32.09 -8.66 5.04
CA LEU A 542 -31.22 -9.56 5.80
C LEU A 542 -30.86 -9.00 7.19
N ALA A 543 -30.91 -7.67 7.34
CA ALA A 543 -30.67 -6.98 8.61
C ALA A 543 -31.83 -7.16 9.61
N ALA A 544 -33.03 -7.56 9.16
CA ALA A 544 -34.11 -7.94 10.04
C ALA A 544 -33.76 -9.22 10.80
N ALA A 545 -34.07 -9.26 12.10
CA ALA A 545 -33.83 -10.45 12.92
C ALA A 545 -34.60 -11.64 12.34
N ALA A 546 -33.89 -12.64 11.83
CA ALA A 546 -34.48 -13.91 11.49
C ALA A 546 -34.79 -14.71 12.77
N PRO A 547 -35.86 -15.51 12.82
CA PRO A 547 -36.05 -16.47 13.89
C PRO A 547 -34.85 -17.42 13.94
N GLU A 548 -34.30 -17.65 15.15
CA GLU A 548 -33.18 -18.58 15.31
C GLU A 548 -33.63 -19.98 14.88
N ALA A 549 -32.89 -20.60 13.97
CA ALA A 549 -33.08 -22.01 13.63
C ALA A 549 -32.75 -22.88 14.86
N GLU A 550 -33.48 -24.00 15.08
CA GLU A 550 -33.30 -24.87 16.23
C GLU A 550 -31.87 -25.39 16.41
N ASP A 551 -31.11 -25.51 15.30
CA ASP A 551 -29.71 -25.97 15.27
C ASP A 551 -28.69 -24.82 15.20
N ALA A 552 -29.09 -23.54 15.28
CA ALA A 552 -28.16 -22.40 15.18
C ALA A 552 -27.36 -22.23 16.47
N SER A 553 -26.12 -21.75 16.32
CA SER A 553 -25.30 -21.36 17.47
C SER A 553 -26.00 -20.25 18.27
N PRO A 554 -26.05 -20.35 19.64
CA PRO A 554 -26.82 -19.40 20.45
C PRO A 554 -26.45 -17.93 20.19
N GLY A 555 -27.43 -17.11 19.85
CA GLY A 555 -27.26 -15.67 19.59
C GLY A 555 -26.61 -15.31 18.26
N ALA A 556 -26.27 -16.27 17.39
CA ALA A 556 -25.66 -16.01 16.08
C ALA A 556 -26.52 -15.09 15.22
N GLY A 557 -27.84 -15.31 15.19
CA GLY A 557 -28.79 -14.50 14.43
C GLY A 557 -28.80 -13.02 14.83
N ALA A 558 -28.74 -12.73 16.14
CA ALA A 558 -28.66 -11.36 16.65
C ALA A 558 -27.36 -10.65 16.23
N TYR A 559 -26.23 -11.34 16.27
CA TYR A 559 -24.93 -10.79 15.82
C TYR A 559 -24.90 -10.55 14.31
N TRP A 560 -25.52 -11.42 13.51
CA TRP A 560 -25.66 -11.19 12.07
C TRP A 560 -26.56 -10.00 11.78
N SER A 561 -27.69 -9.85 12.49
CA SER A 561 -28.55 -8.69 12.36
C SER A 561 -27.78 -7.39 12.65
N GLU A 562 -27.01 -7.32 13.74
CA GLU A 562 -26.15 -6.16 14.03
C GLU A 562 -25.11 -5.91 12.94
N ALA A 563 -24.49 -6.97 12.40
CA ALA A 563 -23.49 -6.84 11.36
C ALA A 563 -24.07 -6.33 10.03
N PHE A 564 -25.23 -6.85 9.61
CA PHE A 564 -25.93 -6.36 8.41
C PHE A 564 -26.50 -4.96 8.61
N GLN A 565 -27.03 -4.60 9.79
CA GLN A 565 -27.46 -3.23 10.09
C GLN A 565 -26.30 -2.23 9.96
N ARG A 566 -25.12 -2.59 10.47
CA ARG A 566 -23.91 -1.75 10.30
C ARG A 566 -23.51 -1.62 8.83
N LEU A 567 -23.57 -2.72 8.07
CA LEU A 567 -23.25 -2.70 6.64
C LEU A 567 -24.24 -1.78 5.88
N VAL A 568 -25.55 -1.91 6.11
CA VAL A 568 -26.58 -1.04 5.53
C VAL A 568 -26.33 0.42 5.89
N ALA A 569 -26.12 0.72 7.18
CA ALA A 569 -25.84 2.09 7.64
C ALA A 569 -24.58 2.68 7.00
N THR A 570 -23.55 1.85 6.77
CA THR A 570 -22.30 2.25 6.10
C THR A 570 -22.56 2.56 4.62
N LEU A 571 -23.32 1.72 3.91
CA LEU A 571 -23.64 1.93 2.49
C LEU A 571 -24.52 3.17 2.30
N ASP A 572 -25.54 3.38 3.16
CA ASP A 572 -26.36 4.59 3.16
C ASP A 572 -25.52 5.85 3.43
N LEU A 573 -24.54 5.76 4.31
CA LEU A 573 -23.64 6.87 4.57
C LEU A 573 -22.75 7.16 3.34
N ARG A 574 -22.24 6.11 2.68
CA ARG A 574 -21.48 6.26 1.43
C ARG A 574 -22.35 6.86 0.31
N ALA A 575 -23.61 6.45 0.17
CA ALA A 575 -24.54 7.07 -0.77
C ALA A 575 -24.69 8.58 -0.51
N ARG A 576 -24.87 8.96 0.77
CA ARG A 576 -24.94 10.37 1.17
C ARG A 576 -23.64 11.12 0.88
N MET A 577 -22.48 10.52 1.11
CA MET A 577 -21.18 11.15 0.79
C MET A 577 -21.06 11.51 -0.70
N HIS A 578 -21.49 10.63 -1.59
CA HIS A 578 -21.55 10.92 -3.03
C HIS A 578 -22.48 12.09 -3.32
N ALA A 579 -23.73 12.05 -2.84
CA ALA A 579 -24.72 13.09 -3.07
C ALA A 579 -24.28 14.47 -2.50
N GLU A 580 -23.64 14.49 -1.34
CA GLU A 580 -23.13 15.71 -0.71
C GLU A 580 -21.98 16.35 -1.51
N LEU A 581 -21.14 15.52 -2.15
CA LEU A 581 -20.05 15.99 -3.01
C LEU A 581 -20.52 16.37 -4.42
N ASP A 582 -21.64 15.87 -4.88
CA ASP A 582 -22.27 16.25 -6.16
C ASP A 582 -23.13 17.52 -6.05
N GLY A 583 -23.32 18.05 -4.84
CA GLY A 583 -24.07 19.28 -4.59
C GLY A 583 -23.38 20.55 -5.16
N PRO A 584 -24.11 21.66 -5.30
CA PRO A 584 -23.54 22.91 -5.79
C PRO A 584 -22.43 23.40 -4.86
N PRO A 585 -21.32 23.95 -5.40
CA PRO A 585 -20.23 24.48 -4.57
C PRO A 585 -20.72 25.60 -3.67
N ALA A 586 -20.13 25.69 -2.47
CA ALA A 586 -20.44 26.76 -1.51
C ALA A 586 -20.16 28.13 -2.15
N GLY A 587 -21.17 28.96 -2.26
CA GLY A 587 -21.08 30.31 -2.88
C GLY A 587 -21.78 30.45 -4.23
N ALA A 588 -22.30 29.38 -4.84
CA ALA A 588 -23.25 29.50 -5.93
C ALA A 588 -24.63 29.87 -5.36
N THR A 589 -24.79 31.12 -4.98
CA THR A 589 -26.13 31.67 -4.68
C THR A 589 -26.92 31.62 -5.98
N ALA A 590 -28.00 30.85 -6.01
CA ALA A 590 -28.98 30.92 -7.08
C ALA A 590 -29.41 32.41 -7.18
N LEU A 591 -29.11 33.05 -8.30
CA LEU A 591 -29.74 34.32 -8.63
C LEU A 591 -31.26 34.09 -8.64
N PRO A 592 -32.04 34.84 -7.90
CA PRO A 592 -33.50 34.73 -7.99
C PRO A 592 -33.87 35.02 -9.44
N THR A 593 -34.47 34.06 -10.12
CA THR A 593 -35.16 34.25 -11.38
C THR A 593 -36.36 35.13 -11.10
N GLY A 594 -36.18 36.45 -11.41
CA GLY A 594 -37.28 37.42 -11.46
C GLY A 594 -38.18 37.19 -12.68
#